data_f46ca2662c4a07e1dd607e22102428e5
#
_entry.id   f46ca2662c4a07e1dd607e22102428e5
#
_cell.length_a   1.000
_cell.length_b   1.000
_cell.length_c   1.000
_cell.angle_alpha   90.00
_cell.angle_beta   90.00
_cell.angle_gamma   90.00
#
_symmetry.space_group_name_H-M   'P 1'
#
loop_
_entity.id
_entity.type
_entity.pdbx_description
1 polymer ?
#
loop_
_entity_poly.entity_id
_entity_poly.type
_entity_poly.pdbx_seq_one_letter_code
_entity_poly.pdbx_strand_id
1 'polypeptide(L)'
;MPTSLENALDSAENTAPATAAGPSPQRTKRPRDERLDFFRGLTMLIIFVAHLPENSWNAFIPARFGFSSGAELFVFCSGIASALAFGSVFVRRGFWLGTARIAYRIWQVYWAQLGLVLALIALAGLLDRVFGLAELARQFPPLLSDAETALVGLATLTWQPDYLDILPMYLVILALVPVMMALRRLHAALPFLTVGLLYALVWTEGLNLPGNPWNGAGWFLNPFAWQLVFFIGFFIAMKWLPVPRLGDRRLMLAAAGFVLLSVPLSFWGILEHWPTAQALRDLVIPDAEKSNLHILRVLHFLALAYLVLSLIEPWRPRLDSGAGHLLILIGRQSLATFLTSVVLARLAGTAADWLGRGEASVALLNLAGFALILTVAVIVGWFKSQPWAGPAPKQEPKPEPKSEPVRRDEPATAAALPTRVREAS
;
A
#
# COMPACT_ATOMS: atom_id res chain seq x y z
N MET A 1 -40.64 -35.17 45.23
CA MET A 1 -39.28 -35.11 45.68
C MET A 1 -38.40 -34.68 44.51
N PRO A 2 -37.98 -33.41 44.48
CA PRO A 2 -36.80 -32.99 43.72
C PRO A 2 -35.96 -32.08 44.61
N THR A 3 -34.85 -32.56 45.16
CA THR A 3 -33.89 -31.78 45.90
C THR A 3 -32.60 -32.55 46.05
N SER A 4 -31.82 -32.72 44.99
CA SER A 4 -30.42 -33.17 45.09
C SER A 4 -29.51 -32.80 43.90
N LEU A 5 -30.02 -32.07 42.90
CA LEU A 5 -29.20 -31.64 41.74
C LEU A 5 -28.89 -30.13 41.76
N GLU A 6 -29.61 -29.31 42.47
CA GLU A 6 -29.34 -27.87 42.56
C GLU A 6 -28.24 -27.52 43.56
N ASN A 7 -27.99 -28.34 44.58
CA ASN A 7 -26.94 -28.09 45.60
C ASN A 7 -25.51 -28.56 45.17
N ALA A 8 -25.38 -29.20 44.03
CA ALA A 8 -24.08 -29.62 43.50
C ALA A 8 -23.44 -28.60 42.48
N LEU A 9 -24.19 -27.64 42.03
CA LEU A 9 -23.73 -26.61 41.10
C LEU A 9 -23.23 -25.33 41.80
N ASP A 10 -23.71 -25.05 43.01
CA ASP A 10 -23.29 -23.86 43.77
C ASP A 10 -22.00 -24.04 44.57
N SER A 11 -21.43 -25.25 44.64
CA SER A 11 -20.17 -25.53 45.39
C SER A 11 -18.91 -25.55 44.50
N ALA A 12 -19.02 -25.38 43.20
CA ALA A 12 -17.86 -25.42 42.28
C ALA A 12 -17.39 -24.03 41.81
N GLU A 13 -18.01 -22.96 42.30
CA GLU A 13 -17.73 -21.61 41.76
C GLU A 13 -16.85 -20.73 42.70
N ASN A 14 -16.23 -21.30 43.77
CA ASN A 14 -15.49 -20.45 44.70
C ASN A 14 -14.20 -21.09 45.23
N THR A 15 -13.25 -21.42 44.33
CA THR A 15 -11.80 -21.50 44.73
C THR A 15 -10.90 -21.57 43.49
N ALA A 16 -10.71 -20.44 42.77
CA ALA A 16 -9.51 -20.22 41.98
C ALA A 16 -8.92 -18.88 42.40
N PRO A 17 -7.65 -18.82 42.85
CA PRO A 17 -7.01 -17.56 43.18
C PRO A 17 -6.88 -16.73 41.92
N ALA A 18 -7.49 -15.54 41.92
CA ALA A 18 -7.29 -14.52 40.91
C ALA A 18 -5.82 -14.15 40.85
N THR A 19 -5.07 -14.75 39.94
CA THR A 19 -3.74 -14.28 39.57
C THR A 19 -3.90 -12.84 39.08
N ALA A 20 -3.37 -11.89 39.86
CA ALA A 20 -3.36 -10.48 39.54
C ALA A 20 -2.72 -10.29 38.13
N ALA A 21 -3.56 -10.02 37.12
CA ALA A 21 -3.08 -9.60 35.81
C ALA A 21 -2.31 -8.30 36.00
N GLY A 22 -0.99 -8.37 35.91
CA GLY A 22 -0.12 -7.21 35.90
C GLY A 22 -0.57 -6.17 34.87
N PRO A 23 -0.20 -4.90 35.06
CA PRO A 23 -0.62 -3.82 34.18
C PRO A 23 -0.26 -4.19 32.71
N SER A 24 -1.28 -4.28 31.84
CA SER A 24 -1.07 -4.51 30.43
C SER A 24 -0.15 -3.41 29.89
N PRO A 25 0.97 -3.76 29.25
CA PRO A 25 1.93 -2.77 28.77
C PRO A 25 1.20 -1.78 27.85
N GLN A 26 1.30 -0.51 28.17
CA GLN A 26 0.78 0.58 27.33
C GLN A 26 1.31 0.38 25.92
N ARG A 27 0.39 0.20 24.99
CA ARG A 27 0.69 0.05 23.56
C ARG A 27 1.25 1.36 23.04
N THR A 28 2.56 1.57 23.13
CA THR A 28 3.21 2.64 22.40
C THR A 28 2.95 2.37 20.91
N LYS A 29 2.13 3.22 20.28
CA LYS A 29 1.96 3.20 18.82
C LYS A 29 3.35 3.35 18.22
N ARG A 30 3.82 2.34 17.46
CA ARG A 30 5.08 2.51 16.71
C ARG A 30 4.99 3.82 15.92
N PRO A 31 6.01 4.68 15.99
CA PRO A 31 6.05 5.89 15.20
C PRO A 31 5.84 5.51 13.72
N ARG A 32 4.93 6.21 13.08
CA ARG A 32 4.60 5.99 11.65
C ARG A 32 5.78 6.47 10.81
N ASP A 33 6.21 5.68 9.83
CA ASP A 33 7.27 6.11 8.91
C ASP A 33 6.68 7.10 7.88
N GLU A 34 6.97 8.38 8.07
CA GLU A 34 6.46 9.47 7.25
C GLU A 34 7.01 9.44 5.81
N ARG A 35 8.16 8.79 5.59
CA ARG A 35 8.71 8.59 4.24
C ARG A 35 7.74 7.82 3.36
N LEU A 36 7.11 6.77 3.90
CA LEU A 36 6.12 5.99 3.17
C LEU A 36 4.92 6.84 2.75
N ASP A 37 4.41 7.67 3.66
CA ASP A 37 3.30 8.57 3.36
C ASP A 37 3.71 9.66 2.37
N PHE A 38 4.91 10.21 2.49
CA PHE A 38 5.48 11.18 1.56
C PHE A 38 5.54 10.62 0.13
N PHE A 39 6.15 9.44 -0.07
CA PHE A 39 6.25 8.84 -1.40
C PHE A 39 4.89 8.43 -1.97
N ARG A 40 3.96 8.00 -1.15
CA ARG A 40 2.59 7.71 -1.60
C ARG A 40 1.88 8.98 -2.04
N GLY A 41 2.04 10.08 -1.32
CA GLY A 41 1.47 11.37 -1.71
C GLY A 41 2.06 11.90 -3.01
N LEU A 42 3.39 11.84 -3.15
CA LEU A 42 4.07 12.20 -4.39
C LEU A 42 3.56 11.36 -5.57
N THR A 43 3.39 10.05 -5.36
CA THR A 43 2.86 9.14 -6.39
C THR A 43 1.46 9.54 -6.84
N MET A 44 0.58 10.00 -5.93
CA MET A 44 -0.78 10.46 -6.30
C MET A 44 -0.73 11.64 -7.27
N LEU A 45 0.16 12.60 -7.04
CA LEU A 45 0.32 13.74 -7.95
C LEU A 45 0.91 13.32 -9.31
N ILE A 46 1.91 12.43 -9.31
CA ILE A 46 2.48 11.86 -10.55
C ILE A 46 1.41 11.09 -11.34
N ILE A 47 0.57 10.30 -10.68
CA ILE A 47 -0.52 9.55 -11.30
C ILE A 47 -1.54 10.51 -11.91
N PHE A 48 -1.91 11.58 -11.20
CA PHE A 48 -2.82 12.60 -11.73
C PHE A 48 -2.27 13.21 -13.02
N VAL A 49 -1.01 13.66 -13.02
CA VAL A 49 -0.34 14.23 -14.21
C VAL A 49 -0.32 13.22 -15.37
N ALA A 50 -0.03 11.94 -15.07
CA ALA A 50 0.06 10.89 -16.07
C ALA A 50 -1.31 10.50 -16.68
N HIS A 51 -2.41 10.67 -15.94
CA HIS A 51 -3.75 10.31 -16.36
C HIS A 51 -4.54 11.47 -17.02
N LEU A 52 -4.06 12.72 -16.90
CA LEU A 52 -4.63 13.84 -17.62
C LEU A 52 -4.23 13.73 -19.09
N PRO A 53 -5.18 13.54 -20.03
CA PRO A 53 -4.88 13.34 -21.44
C PRO A 53 -4.12 14.53 -22.05
N GLU A 54 -3.11 14.25 -22.85
CA GLU A 54 -2.30 15.24 -23.59
C GLU A 54 -1.70 16.35 -22.67
N ASN A 55 -1.36 16.00 -21.45
CA ASN A 55 -0.75 16.88 -20.47
C ASN A 55 0.74 17.11 -20.79
N SER A 56 1.15 18.33 -21.11
CA SER A 56 2.56 18.66 -21.39
C SER A 56 3.47 18.36 -20.20
N TRP A 57 2.99 18.46 -18.95
CA TRP A 57 3.76 18.10 -17.76
C TRP A 57 4.10 16.61 -17.69
N ASN A 58 3.41 15.76 -18.46
CA ASN A 58 3.74 14.35 -18.59
C ASN A 58 5.17 14.12 -19.15
N ALA A 59 5.74 15.12 -19.85
CA ALA A 59 7.14 15.08 -20.31
C ALA A 59 8.16 15.10 -19.14
N PHE A 60 7.76 15.55 -17.95
CA PHE A 60 8.65 15.74 -16.79
C PHE A 60 8.47 14.68 -15.69
N ILE A 61 7.55 13.73 -15.84
CA ILE A 61 7.40 12.65 -14.84
C ILE A 61 8.51 11.60 -14.98
N PRO A 62 8.84 10.88 -13.90
CA PRO A 62 9.92 9.88 -13.91
C PRO A 62 9.82 8.82 -15.02
N ALA A 63 8.60 8.47 -15.44
CA ALA A 63 8.35 7.49 -16.50
C ALA A 63 8.92 7.87 -17.88
N ARG A 64 9.32 9.13 -18.07
CA ARG A 64 9.94 9.60 -19.32
C ARG A 64 11.46 9.49 -19.34
N PHE A 65 12.07 9.34 -18.18
CA PHE A 65 13.53 9.33 -18.02
C PHE A 65 14.09 7.96 -17.62
N GLY A 66 13.28 6.91 -17.69
CA GLY A 66 13.72 5.56 -17.35
C GLY A 66 12.60 4.53 -17.53
N PHE A 67 12.92 3.28 -17.24
CA PHE A 67 11.99 2.16 -17.49
C PHE A 67 10.82 2.09 -16.52
N SER A 68 10.94 2.63 -15.30
CA SER A 68 9.88 2.56 -14.28
C SER A 68 9.03 3.82 -14.22
N SER A 69 7.85 3.71 -13.62
CA SER A 69 6.85 4.76 -13.50
C SER A 69 6.34 4.93 -12.07
N GLY A 70 5.36 5.80 -11.86
CA GLY A 70 4.68 5.92 -10.57
C GLY A 70 3.93 4.65 -10.14
N ALA A 71 3.60 3.75 -11.07
CA ALA A 71 2.89 2.52 -10.75
C ALA A 71 3.75 1.56 -9.90
N GLU A 72 5.02 1.37 -10.24
CA GLU A 72 5.95 0.55 -9.43
C GLU A 72 6.10 1.12 -8.01
N LEU A 73 6.23 2.44 -7.89
CA LEU A 73 6.32 3.10 -6.59
C LEU A 73 5.03 2.90 -5.78
N PHE A 74 3.86 3.04 -6.41
CA PHE A 74 2.57 2.81 -5.75
C PHE A 74 2.42 1.38 -5.25
N VAL A 75 2.73 0.39 -6.10
CA VAL A 75 2.60 -1.03 -5.77
C VAL A 75 3.59 -1.44 -4.68
N PHE A 76 4.84 -0.99 -4.76
CA PHE A 76 5.87 -1.23 -3.74
C PHE A 76 5.47 -0.66 -2.37
N CYS A 77 5.06 0.62 -2.34
CA CYS A 77 4.57 1.26 -1.11
C CYS A 77 3.32 0.56 -0.55
N SER A 78 2.47 0.00 -1.43
CA SER A 78 1.30 -0.79 -1.02
C SER A 78 1.70 -2.12 -0.39
N GLY A 79 2.78 -2.75 -0.87
CA GLY A 79 3.40 -3.93 -0.25
C GLY A 79 3.90 -3.64 1.17
N ILE A 80 4.68 -2.57 1.35
CA ILE A 80 5.16 -2.12 2.67
C ILE A 80 3.97 -1.84 3.61
N ALA A 81 2.99 -1.06 3.16
CA ALA A 81 1.82 -0.70 3.96
C ALA A 81 1.00 -1.94 4.35
N SER A 82 0.86 -2.93 3.45
CA SER A 82 0.16 -4.18 3.72
C SER A 82 0.87 -5.03 4.77
N ALA A 83 2.20 -5.10 4.74
CA ALA A 83 2.99 -5.77 5.77
C ALA A 83 2.81 -5.11 7.14
N LEU A 84 2.85 -3.78 7.22
CA LEU A 84 2.66 -3.03 8.45
C LEU A 84 1.24 -3.16 9.00
N ALA A 85 0.23 -3.12 8.12
CA ALA A 85 -1.18 -3.18 8.50
C ALA A 85 -1.66 -4.59 8.87
N PHE A 86 -1.24 -5.60 8.10
CA PHE A 86 -1.76 -6.96 8.18
C PHE A 86 -0.75 -7.95 8.75
N GLY A 87 0.54 -7.85 8.41
CA GLY A 87 1.58 -8.76 8.87
C GLY A 87 1.61 -8.89 10.40
N SER A 88 1.46 -7.77 11.12
CA SER A 88 1.38 -7.77 12.58
C SER A 88 0.15 -8.51 13.14
N VAL A 89 -0.95 -8.58 12.38
CA VAL A 89 -2.17 -9.31 12.78
C VAL A 89 -1.93 -10.81 12.66
N PHE A 90 -1.34 -11.27 11.55
CA PHE A 90 -0.96 -12.69 11.39
C PHE A 90 -0.05 -13.18 12.50
N VAL A 91 0.92 -12.35 12.92
CA VAL A 91 1.88 -12.71 13.98
C VAL A 91 1.22 -12.71 15.37
N ARG A 92 0.36 -11.71 15.68
CA ARG A 92 -0.16 -11.50 17.04
C ARG A 92 -1.51 -12.15 17.30
N ARG A 93 -2.36 -12.25 16.26
CA ARG A 93 -3.77 -12.69 16.38
C ARG A 93 -4.03 -13.99 15.66
N GLY A 94 -3.02 -14.55 14.98
CA GLY A 94 -3.11 -15.80 14.25
C GLY A 94 -3.57 -15.67 12.81
N PHE A 95 -3.52 -16.81 12.11
CA PHE A 95 -3.70 -16.90 10.66
C PHE A 95 -5.11 -16.47 10.21
N TRP A 96 -6.14 -16.98 10.87
CA TRP A 96 -7.53 -16.76 10.45
C TRP A 96 -7.97 -15.30 10.59
N LEU A 97 -7.60 -14.64 11.69
CA LEU A 97 -7.90 -13.21 11.87
C LEU A 97 -7.09 -12.33 10.92
N GLY A 98 -5.85 -12.72 10.60
CA GLY A 98 -5.07 -12.05 9.55
C GLY A 98 -5.74 -12.16 8.19
N THR A 99 -6.17 -13.37 7.81
CA THR A 99 -6.87 -13.64 6.55
C THR A 99 -8.22 -12.90 6.48
N ALA A 100 -9.03 -12.94 7.54
CA ALA A 100 -10.28 -12.20 7.60
C ALA A 100 -10.08 -10.69 7.41
N ARG A 101 -9.02 -10.13 7.98
CA ARG A 101 -8.69 -8.71 7.80
C ARG A 101 -8.27 -8.38 6.37
N ILE A 102 -7.56 -9.28 5.69
CA ILE A 102 -7.26 -9.17 4.25
C ILE A 102 -8.55 -9.24 3.43
N ALA A 103 -9.40 -10.24 3.67
CA ALA A 103 -10.68 -10.39 2.98
C ALA A 103 -11.56 -9.13 3.13
N TYR A 104 -11.62 -8.55 4.34
CA TYR A 104 -12.32 -7.27 4.56
C TYR A 104 -11.70 -6.12 3.75
N ARG A 105 -10.36 -6.09 3.63
CA ARG A 105 -9.70 -5.08 2.79
C ARG A 105 -9.98 -5.26 1.31
N ILE A 106 -9.97 -6.51 0.83
CA ILE A 106 -10.37 -6.86 -0.55
C ILE A 106 -11.79 -6.37 -0.82
N TRP A 107 -12.74 -6.67 0.09
CA TRP A 107 -14.12 -6.19 0.01
C TRP A 107 -14.22 -4.66 -0.11
N GLN A 108 -13.49 -3.92 0.75
CA GLN A 108 -13.47 -2.46 0.69
C GLN A 108 -12.94 -1.92 -0.64
N VAL A 109 -11.85 -2.50 -1.16
CA VAL A 109 -11.22 -2.04 -2.41
C VAL A 109 -12.07 -2.45 -3.62
N TYR A 110 -12.72 -3.62 -3.60
CA TYR A 110 -13.64 -4.05 -4.64
C TYR A 110 -14.80 -3.06 -4.81
N TRP A 111 -15.47 -2.70 -3.70
CA TRP A 111 -16.54 -1.71 -3.77
C TRP A 111 -16.06 -0.31 -4.13
N ALA A 112 -14.85 0.06 -3.72
CA ALA A 112 -14.25 1.31 -4.15
C ALA A 112 -13.98 1.33 -5.66
N GLN A 113 -13.53 0.21 -6.25
CA GLN A 113 -13.36 0.05 -7.69
C GLN A 113 -14.69 0.19 -8.44
N LEU A 114 -15.71 -0.57 -8.04
CA LEU A 114 -17.02 -0.49 -8.67
C LEU A 114 -17.64 0.89 -8.53
N GLY A 115 -17.55 1.50 -7.34
CA GLY A 115 -18.03 2.86 -7.09
C GLY A 115 -17.32 3.89 -7.97
N LEU A 116 -16.01 3.76 -8.16
CA LEU A 116 -15.24 4.62 -9.07
C LEU A 116 -15.72 4.50 -10.52
N VAL A 117 -15.84 3.26 -11.02
CA VAL A 117 -16.29 3.03 -12.41
C VAL A 117 -17.70 3.59 -12.63
N LEU A 118 -18.63 3.30 -11.70
CA LEU A 118 -20.01 3.81 -11.80
C LEU A 118 -20.06 5.34 -11.71
N ALA A 119 -19.22 5.95 -10.87
CA ALA A 119 -19.12 7.42 -10.79
C ALA A 119 -18.61 8.03 -12.09
N LEU A 120 -17.61 7.40 -12.74
CA LEU A 120 -17.08 7.86 -14.03
C LEU A 120 -18.10 7.67 -15.17
N ILE A 121 -18.84 6.56 -15.19
CA ILE A 121 -19.93 6.34 -16.17
C ILE A 121 -21.02 7.40 -15.98
N ALA A 122 -21.46 7.64 -14.75
CA ALA A 122 -22.47 8.65 -14.44
C ALA A 122 -21.97 10.06 -14.83
N LEU A 123 -20.71 10.37 -14.55
CA LEU A 123 -20.08 11.63 -14.94
C LEU A 123 -20.02 11.79 -16.45
N ALA A 124 -19.58 10.76 -17.20
CA ALA A 124 -19.53 10.79 -18.66
C ALA A 124 -20.93 11.01 -19.24
N GLY A 125 -21.96 10.27 -18.76
CA GLY A 125 -23.34 10.46 -19.19
C GLY A 125 -23.91 11.84 -18.83
N LEU A 126 -23.52 12.44 -17.71
CA LEU A 126 -23.90 13.81 -17.37
C LEU A 126 -23.26 14.84 -18.33
N LEU A 127 -21.97 14.68 -18.64
CA LEU A 127 -21.24 15.53 -19.58
C LEU A 127 -21.85 15.45 -20.97
N ASP A 128 -22.21 14.26 -21.42
CA ASP A 128 -22.90 14.06 -22.71
C ASP A 128 -24.24 14.76 -22.74
N ARG A 129 -25.04 14.61 -21.67
CA ARG A 129 -26.39 15.20 -21.59
C ARG A 129 -26.38 16.73 -21.51
N VAL A 130 -25.44 17.29 -20.76
CA VAL A 130 -25.40 18.75 -20.50
C VAL A 130 -24.64 19.49 -21.59
N PHE A 131 -23.56 18.88 -22.13
CA PHE A 131 -22.63 19.56 -23.01
C PHE A 131 -22.50 18.90 -24.40
N GLY A 132 -23.08 17.73 -24.63
CA GLY A 132 -23.03 17.03 -25.91
C GLY A 132 -21.64 16.49 -26.30
N LEU A 133 -20.83 16.05 -25.31
CA LEU A 133 -19.40 15.76 -25.51
C LEU A 133 -19.07 14.33 -25.98
N ALA A 134 -20.07 13.44 -26.02
CA ALA A 134 -19.89 12.00 -26.37
C ALA A 134 -18.84 11.27 -25.51
N GLU A 135 -18.69 11.67 -24.25
CA GLU A 135 -17.72 11.11 -23.30
C GLU A 135 -17.97 9.63 -23.00
N LEU A 136 -19.24 9.22 -22.91
CA LEU A 136 -19.61 7.84 -22.66
C LEU A 136 -19.17 6.93 -23.80
N ALA A 137 -19.39 7.37 -25.07
CA ALA A 137 -18.95 6.64 -26.24
C ALA A 137 -17.42 6.57 -26.35
N ARG A 138 -16.74 7.63 -25.91
CA ARG A 138 -15.27 7.71 -25.96
C ARG A 138 -14.60 6.86 -24.87
N GLN A 139 -15.13 6.89 -23.66
CA GLN A 139 -14.48 6.24 -22.50
C GLN A 139 -14.99 4.82 -22.23
N PHE A 140 -16.23 4.53 -22.56
CA PHE A 140 -16.89 3.26 -22.25
C PHE A 140 -17.66 2.69 -23.45
N PRO A 141 -17.02 2.54 -24.64
CA PRO A 141 -17.71 2.07 -25.84
C PRO A 141 -18.50 0.77 -25.66
N PRO A 142 -17.98 -0.25 -24.90
CA PRO A 142 -18.70 -1.50 -24.68
C PRO A 142 -20.05 -1.34 -23.99
N LEU A 143 -20.26 -0.31 -23.16
CA LEU A 143 -21.57 -0.06 -22.53
C LEU A 143 -22.64 0.34 -23.53
N LEU A 144 -22.26 0.87 -24.70
CA LEU A 144 -23.21 1.26 -25.74
C LEU A 144 -23.46 0.14 -26.75
N SER A 145 -22.48 -0.74 -26.98
CA SER A 145 -22.56 -1.82 -27.96
C SER A 145 -23.04 -3.15 -27.37
N ASP A 146 -22.65 -3.47 -26.14
CA ASP A 146 -22.93 -4.73 -25.46
C ASP A 146 -22.94 -4.50 -23.92
N ALA A 147 -23.98 -3.84 -23.44
CA ALA A 147 -24.10 -3.43 -22.03
C ALA A 147 -24.14 -4.62 -21.08
N GLU A 148 -24.74 -5.74 -21.46
CA GLU A 148 -24.86 -6.93 -20.62
C GLU A 148 -23.47 -7.50 -20.31
N THR A 149 -22.68 -7.82 -21.33
CA THR A 149 -21.32 -8.32 -21.18
C THR A 149 -20.42 -7.31 -20.45
N ALA A 150 -20.59 -6.01 -20.76
CA ALA A 150 -19.84 -4.95 -20.09
C ALA A 150 -20.12 -4.89 -18.58
N LEU A 151 -21.39 -4.93 -18.17
CA LEU A 151 -21.76 -4.89 -16.75
C LEU A 151 -21.30 -6.15 -15.99
N VAL A 152 -21.45 -7.33 -16.60
CA VAL A 152 -20.93 -8.59 -16.05
C VAL A 152 -19.41 -8.50 -15.94
N GLY A 153 -18.74 -8.03 -16.98
CA GLY A 153 -17.28 -7.85 -17.00
C GLY A 153 -16.77 -6.89 -15.93
N LEU A 154 -17.46 -5.78 -15.67
CA LEU A 154 -17.15 -4.86 -14.58
C LEU A 154 -17.29 -5.53 -13.21
N ALA A 155 -18.41 -6.24 -12.98
CA ALA A 155 -18.68 -6.90 -11.71
C ALA A 155 -17.72 -8.05 -11.41
N THR A 156 -17.33 -8.81 -12.43
CA THR A 156 -16.39 -9.94 -12.32
C THR A 156 -14.93 -9.55 -12.51
N LEU A 157 -14.66 -8.27 -12.81
CA LEU A 157 -13.34 -7.71 -13.13
C LEU A 157 -12.70 -8.35 -14.38
N THR A 158 -13.49 -8.97 -15.24
CA THR A 158 -13.04 -9.52 -16.54
C THR A 158 -13.07 -8.49 -17.66
N TRP A 159 -13.60 -7.30 -17.41
CA TRP A 159 -13.41 -6.09 -18.20
C TRP A 159 -12.98 -4.94 -17.30
N GLN A 160 -11.90 -4.30 -17.69
CA GLN A 160 -11.33 -3.15 -16.97
C GLN A 160 -11.21 -2.00 -17.98
N PRO A 161 -11.99 -0.93 -17.82
CA PRO A 161 -11.81 0.27 -18.65
C PRO A 161 -10.42 0.87 -18.43
N ASP A 162 -9.90 1.54 -19.47
CA ASP A 162 -8.57 2.12 -19.47
C ASP A 162 -8.26 2.96 -18.22
N TYR A 163 -7.07 2.75 -17.66
CA TYR A 163 -6.56 3.38 -16.45
C TYR A 163 -7.27 3.00 -15.13
N LEU A 164 -8.16 1.99 -15.14
CA LEU A 164 -8.88 1.51 -13.95
C LEU A 164 -8.44 0.11 -13.49
N ASP A 165 -7.29 -0.34 -13.91
CA ASP A 165 -6.72 -1.69 -13.79
C ASP A 165 -5.87 -1.90 -12.51
N ILE A 166 -5.37 -0.85 -11.88
CA ILE A 166 -4.45 -0.96 -10.74
C ILE A 166 -5.12 -1.49 -9.46
N LEU A 167 -6.40 -1.13 -9.20
CA LEU A 167 -7.12 -1.63 -8.03
C LEU A 167 -7.52 -3.10 -8.19
N PRO A 168 -8.07 -3.56 -9.35
CA PRO A 168 -8.25 -4.98 -9.64
C PRO A 168 -6.97 -5.81 -9.43
N MET A 169 -5.86 -5.41 -10.03
CA MET A 169 -4.56 -6.04 -9.84
C MET A 169 -4.19 -6.14 -8.34
N TYR A 170 -4.38 -5.07 -7.59
CA TYR A 170 -4.10 -5.04 -6.15
C TYR A 170 -4.97 -6.01 -5.34
N LEU A 171 -6.25 -6.23 -5.73
CA LEU A 171 -7.12 -7.21 -5.08
C LEU A 171 -6.55 -8.62 -5.16
N VAL A 172 -6.10 -9.04 -6.35
CA VAL A 172 -5.50 -10.37 -6.56
C VAL A 172 -4.21 -10.51 -5.76
N ILE A 173 -3.36 -9.50 -5.77
CA ILE A 173 -2.10 -9.51 -5.01
C ILE A 173 -2.37 -9.57 -3.50
N LEU A 174 -3.39 -8.87 -2.99
CA LEU A 174 -3.80 -8.98 -1.59
C LEU A 174 -4.26 -10.39 -1.23
N ALA A 175 -4.98 -11.08 -2.13
CA ALA A 175 -5.41 -12.46 -1.91
C ALA A 175 -4.23 -13.44 -1.80
N LEU A 176 -3.08 -13.13 -2.38
CA LEU A 176 -1.85 -13.92 -2.23
C LEU A 176 -1.17 -13.73 -0.86
N VAL A 177 -1.45 -12.64 -0.11
CA VAL A 177 -0.78 -12.38 1.18
C VAL A 177 -1.01 -13.51 2.19
N PRO A 178 -2.23 -14.03 2.45
CA PRO A 178 -2.43 -15.19 3.32
C PRO A 178 -1.64 -16.43 2.84
N VAL A 179 -1.56 -16.65 1.53
CA VAL A 179 -0.79 -17.77 0.95
C VAL A 179 0.69 -17.61 1.31
N MET A 180 1.28 -16.45 1.11
CA MET A 180 2.69 -16.18 1.47
C MET A 180 2.93 -16.33 2.97
N MET A 181 1.97 -15.91 3.80
CA MET A 181 2.05 -16.09 5.26
C MET A 181 1.96 -17.56 5.68
N ALA A 182 1.16 -18.38 5.00
CA ALA A 182 1.09 -19.82 5.22
C ALA A 182 2.38 -20.51 4.78
N LEU A 183 2.85 -20.24 3.57
CA LEU A 183 4.09 -20.79 3.02
C LEU A 183 5.31 -20.47 3.90
N ARG A 184 5.36 -19.26 4.46
CA ARG A 184 6.43 -18.86 5.38
C ARG A 184 6.46 -19.71 6.65
N ARG A 185 5.33 -20.23 7.11
CA ARG A 185 5.26 -21.14 8.27
C ARG A 185 5.81 -22.53 7.96
N LEU A 186 5.66 -22.97 6.70
CA LEU A 186 6.17 -24.27 6.25
C LEU A 186 7.69 -24.21 6.04
N HIS A 187 8.17 -23.23 5.29
CA HIS A 187 9.60 -23.02 5.07
C HIS A 187 9.93 -21.59 4.67
N ALA A 188 11.09 -21.10 5.13
CA ALA A 188 11.50 -19.71 4.93
C ALA A 188 11.66 -19.30 3.45
N ALA A 189 12.04 -20.21 2.57
CA ALA A 189 12.27 -19.95 1.15
C ALA A 189 10.98 -19.98 0.30
N LEU A 190 9.93 -20.68 0.73
CA LEU A 190 8.73 -20.89 -0.08
C LEU A 190 8.06 -19.62 -0.60
N PRO A 191 7.89 -18.52 0.19
CA PRO A 191 7.32 -17.30 -0.34
C PRO A 191 8.13 -16.72 -1.50
N PHE A 192 9.47 -16.74 -1.41
CA PHE A 192 10.35 -16.24 -2.46
C PHE A 192 10.29 -17.09 -3.72
N LEU A 193 10.29 -18.41 -3.56
CA LEU A 193 10.15 -19.37 -4.67
C LEU A 193 8.81 -19.20 -5.36
N THR A 194 7.72 -19.02 -4.60
CA THR A 194 6.38 -18.81 -5.17
C THR A 194 6.30 -17.50 -5.96
N VAL A 195 6.82 -16.42 -5.41
CA VAL A 195 6.89 -15.12 -6.12
C VAL A 195 7.69 -15.24 -7.41
N GLY A 196 8.86 -15.89 -7.37
CA GLY A 196 9.71 -16.13 -8.54
C GLY A 196 9.05 -17.05 -9.57
N LEU A 197 8.39 -18.12 -9.12
CA LEU A 197 7.68 -19.08 -9.99
C LEU A 197 6.50 -18.38 -10.72
N LEU A 198 5.65 -17.65 -10.00
CA LEU A 198 4.53 -16.93 -10.62
C LEU A 198 5.04 -15.93 -11.66
N TYR A 199 6.11 -15.20 -11.36
CA TYR A 199 6.73 -14.28 -12.30
C TYR A 199 7.30 -15.00 -13.53
N ALA A 200 7.97 -16.14 -13.34
CA ALA A 200 8.50 -16.95 -14.44
C ALA A 200 7.37 -17.46 -15.35
N LEU A 201 6.28 -17.99 -14.77
CA LEU A 201 5.13 -18.48 -15.54
C LEU A 201 4.45 -17.40 -16.38
N VAL A 202 4.52 -16.12 -15.99
CA VAL A 202 4.04 -15.02 -16.85
C VAL A 202 4.83 -14.94 -18.14
N TRP A 203 6.15 -15.12 -18.08
CA TRP A 203 7.04 -14.98 -19.23
C TRP A 203 7.19 -16.25 -20.06
N THR A 204 7.02 -17.43 -19.45
CA THR A 204 7.15 -18.71 -20.16
C THR A 204 5.82 -19.24 -20.71
N GLU A 205 4.74 -19.07 -19.93
CA GLU A 205 3.42 -19.65 -20.25
C GLU A 205 2.34 -18.60 -20.55
N GLY A 206 2.68 -17.31 -20.45
CA GLY A 206 1.69 -16.25 -20.65
C GLY A 206 0.64 -16.18 -19.53
N LEU A 207 0.97 -16.62 -18.29
CA LEU A 207 0.01 -16.65 -17.19
C LEU A 207 -0.57 -15.26 -16.94
N ASN A 208 -1.89 -15.11 -17.12
CA ASN A 208 -2.64 -13.88 -16.85
C ASN A 208 -4.10 -14.20 -16.53
N LEU A 209 -4.88 -13.20 -16.11
CA LEU A 209 -6.33 -13.30 -15.94
C LEU A 209 -7.05 -12.73 -17.16
N PRO A 210 -8.27 -13.22 -17.49
CA PRO A 210 -9.05 -12.66 -18.60
C PRO A 210 -9.43 -11.21 -18.28
N GLY A 211 -9.13 -10.29 -19.22
CA GLY A 211 -9.28 -8.86 -19.02
C GLY A 211 -10.15 -8.17 -20.08
N ASN A 212 -10.48 -8.86 -21.15
CA ASN A 212 -11.34 -8.33 -22.20
C ASN A 212 -12.19 -9.45 -22.81
N PRO A 213 -13.52 -9.46 -22.56
CA PRO A 213 -14.43 -10.50 -23.07
C PRO A 213 -14.57 -10.53 -24.60
N TRP A 214 -14.30 -9.42 -25.29
CA TRP A 214 -14.53 -9.29 -26.73
C TRP A 214 -13.35 -9.73 -27.58
N ASN A 215 -12.11 -9.64 -27.06
CA ASN A 215 -10.91 -10.02 -27.81
C ASN A 215 -10.04 -11.06 -27.09
N GLY A 216 -10.44 -11.51 -25.90
CA GLY A 216 -9.71 -12.50 -25.12
C GLY A 216 -8.40 -11.99 -24.52
N ALA A 217 -8.10 -10.70 -24.57
CA ALA A 217 -6.87 -10.16 -23.98
C ALA A 217 -6.86 -10.34 -22.45
N GLY A 218 -5.68 -10.57 -21.90
CA GLY A 218 -5.47 -10.60 -20.46
C GLY A 218 -5.49 -9.21 -19.80
N TRP A 219 -5.38 -9.19 -18.48
CA TRP A 219 -5.28 -7.94 -17.73
C TRP A 219 -4.06 -7.13 -18.15
N PHE A 220 -4.26 -5.82 -18.36
CA PHE A 220 -3.16 -4.93 -18.72
C PHE A 220 -2.09 -4.87 -17.62
N LEU A 221 -2.47 -4.69 -16.35
CA LEU A 221 -1.54 -4.89 -15.24
C LEU A 221 -1.68 -6.33 -14.73
N ASN A 222 -0.85 -7.23 -15.26
CA ASN A 222 -0.86 -8.65 -14.92
C ASN A 222 -0.51 -8.86 -13.43
N PRO A 223 -1.45 -9.32 -12.58
CA PRO A 223 -1.22 -9.42 -11.14
C PRO A 223 -0.11 -10.42 -10.77
N PHE A 224 0.11 -11.46 -11.59
CA PHE A 224 1.15 -12.48 -11.36
C PHE A 224 2.55 -11.96 -11.67
N ALA A 225 2.68 -10.91 -12.49
CA ALA A 225 3.93 -10.19 -12.69
C ALA A 225 4.12 -9.10 -11.61
N TRP A 226 3.11 -8.24 -11.42
CA TRP A 226 3.19 -7.08 -10.54
C TRP A 226 3.28 -7.44 -9.05
N GLN A 227 2.90 -8.65 -8.66
CA GLN A 227 3.11 -9.16 -7.31
C GLN A 227 4.60 -9.17 -6.92
N LEU A 228 5.53 -9.26 -7.86
CA LEU A 228 6.96 -9.23 -7.59
C LEU A 228 7.35 -7.93 -6.85
N VAL A 229 7.01 -6.77 -7.38
CA VAL A 229 7.32 -5.46 -6.75
C VAL A 229 6.58 -5.30 -5.43
N PHE A 230 5.33 -5.73 -5.34
CA PHE A 230 4.56 -5.70 -4.10
C PHE A 230 5.23 -6.54 -3.00
N PHE A 231 5.58 -7.80 -3.31
CA PHE A 231 6.18 -8.68 -2.31
C PHE A 231 7.61 -8.34 -1.95
N ILE A 232 8.40 -7.70 -2.84
CA ILE A 232 9.67 -7.10 -2.44
C ILE A 232 9.44 -6.10 -1.30
N GLY A 233 8.51 -5.15 -1.47
CA GLY A 233 8.15 -4.18 -0.43
C GLY A 233 7.59 -4.84 0.84
N PHE A 234 6.72 -5.83 0.69
CA PHE A 234 6.14 -6.60 1.79
C PHE A 234 7.21 -7.36 2.60
N PHE A 235 8.12 -8.07 1.92
CA PHE A 235 9.17 -8.86 2.55
C PHE A 235 10.21 -7.98 3.27
N ILE A 236 10.54 -6.82 2.70
CA ILE A 236 11.39 -5.82 3.37
C ILE A 236 10.74 -5.36 4.69
N ALA A 237 9.47 -4.98 4.65
CA ALA A 237 8.75 -4.49 5.83
C ALA A 237 8.53 -5.59 6.89
N MET A 238 8.37 -6.85 6.46
CA MET A 238 8.35 -8.03 7.35
C MET A 238 9.73 -8.44 7.86
N LYS A 239 10.81 -7.80 7.39
CA LYS A 239 12.21 -8.15 7.66
C LYS A 239 12.59 -9.56 7.19
N TRP A 240 11.95 -10.05 6.14
CA TRP A 240 12.31 -11.32 5.49
C TRP A 240 13.39 -11.12 4.43
N LEU A 241 13.45 -9.94 3.83
CA LEU A 241 14.45 -9.52 2.85
C LEU A 241 15.32 -8.41 3.46
N PRO A 242 16.65 -8.55 3.47
CA PRO A 242 17.55 -7.52 3.95
C PRO A 242 17.57 -6.33 2.98
N VAL A 243 17.75 -5.14 3.52
CA VAL A 243 17.91 -3.90 2.73
C VAL A 243 19.39 -3.52 2.73
N PRO A 244 19.97 -3.15 1.59
CA PRO A 244 21.31 -2.62 1.52
C PRO A 244 21.49 -1.38 2.41
N ARG A 245 22.70 -1.16 2.90
CA ARG A 245 23.00 0.07 3.67
C ARG A 245 22.80 1.29 2.79
N LEU A 246 21.97 2.23 3.25
CA LEU A 246 21.77 3.50 2.55
C LEU A 246 23.10 4.30 2.59
N GLY A 247 23.40 4.98 1.48
CA GLY A 247 24.61 5.79 1.36
C GLY A 247 25.89 5.01 1.00
N ASP A 248 25.79 3.70 0.70
CA ASP A 248 26.96 2.97 0.16
C ASP A 248 27.35 3.57 -1.20
N ARG A 249 28.58 4.15 -1.25
CA ARG A 249 29.06 4.87 -2.44
C ARG A 249 29.13 3.99 -3.69
N ARG A 250 29.54 2.72 -3.55
CA ARG A 250 29.67 1.80 -4.70
C ARG A 250 28.29 1.48 -5.28
N LEU A 251 27.35 1.17 -4.40
CA LEU A 251 25.99 0.86 -4.80
C LEU A 251 25.27 2.11 -5.36
N MET A 252 25.52 3.30 -4.78
CA MET A 252 24.99 4.56 -5.30
C MET A 252 25.53 4.84 -6.72
N LEU A 253 26.82 4.65 -6.96
CA LEU A 253 27.42 4.85 -8.29
C LEU A 253 26.87 3.83 -9.31
N ALA A 254 26.74 2.56 -8.93
CA ALA A 254 26.15 1.53 -9.78
C ALA A 254 24.69 1.84 -10.12
N ALA A 255 23.88 2.21 -9.11
CA ALA A 255 22.49 2.58 -9.30
C ALA A 255 22.35 3.84 -10.16
N ALA A 256 23.16 4.88 -9.92
CA ALA A 256 23.18 6.10 -10.72
C ALA A 256 23.59 5.81 -12.17
N GLY A 257 24.63 5.00 -12.38
CA GLY A 257 25.04 4.57 -13.71
C GLY A 257 23.93 3.85 -14.46
N PHE A 258 23.24 2.91 -13.81
CA PHE A 258 22.11 2.19 -14.42
C PHE A 258 20.95 3.11 -14.76
N VAL A 259 20.54 4.00 -13.83
CA VAL A 259 19.47 4.97 -14.08
C VAL A 259 19.84 5.93 -15.22
N LEU A 260 21.06 6.45 -15.25
CA LEU A 260 21.52 7.33 -16.32
C LEU A 260 21.60 6.62 -17.68
N LEU A 261 22.06 5.36 -17.72
CA LEU A 261 22.12 4.55 -18.95
C LEU A 261 20.74 4.17 -19.46
N SER A 262 19.70 4.16 -18.61
CA SER A 262 18.33 3.92 -19.06
C SER A 262 17.70 5.10 -19.79
N VAL A 263 18.19 6.34 -19.57
CA VAL A 263 17.63 7.56 -20.18
C VAL A 263 17.64 7.52 -21.71
N PRO A 264 18.77 7.19 -22.39
CA PRO A 264 18.79 7.12 -23.86
C PRO A 264 17.81 6.11 -24.44
N LEU A 265 17.45 5.06 -23.67
CA LEU A 265 16.52 4.00 -24.07
C LEU A 265 15.07 4.27 -23.69
N SER A 266 14.79 5.42 -23.04
CA SER A 266 13.47 5.75 -22.53
C SER A 266 12.99 7.14 -22.91
N PHE A 267 13.92 8.10 -23.07
CA PHE A 267 13.58 9.49 -23.33
C PHE A 267 13.26 9.67 -24.83
N TRP A 268 12.00 10.03 -25.09
CA TRP A 268 11.46 10.18 -26.44
C TRP A 268 12.28 11.11 -27.33
N GLY A 269 12.77 12.24 -26.81
CA GLY A 269 13.59 13.20 -27.57
C GLY A 269 14.92 12.65 -28.06
N ILE A 270 15.47 11.62 -27.41
CA ILE A 270 16.65 10.88 -27.89
C ILE A 270 16.22 9.80 -28.88
N LEU A 271 15.20 9.02 -28.56
CA LEU A 271 14.74 7.91 -29.38
C LEU A 271 14.27 8.37 -30.76
N GLU A 272 13.59 9.50 -30.82
CA GLU A 272 13.09 10.10 -32.08
C GLU A 272 14.25 10.55 -33.01
N HIS A 273 15.38 10.96 -32.47
CA HIS A 273 16.51 11.50 -33.23
C HIS A 273 17.71 10.55 -33.34
N TRP A 274 17.69 9.43 -32.61
CA TRP A 274 18.82 8.48 -32.58
C TRP A 274 18.37 7.05 -32.90
N PRO A 275 18.37 6.63 -34.20
CA PRO A 275 17.88 5.32 -34.61
C PRO A 275 18.59 4.13 -33.96
N THR A 276 19.89 4.27 -33.62
CA THR A 276 20.63 3.22 -32.92
C THR A 276 20.12 3.00 -31.49
N ALA A 277 19.71 4.07 -30.79
CA ALA A 277 19.11 3.96 -29.47
C ALA A 277 17.74 3.30 -29.56
N GLN A 278 16.95 3.63 -30.58
CA GLN A 278 15.66 2.98 -30.84
C GLN A 278 15.84 1.49 -31.12
N ALA A 279 16.75 1.11 -32.01
CA ALA A 279 17.04 -0.30 -32.33
C ALA A 279 17.52 -1.09 -31.09
N LEU A 280 18.36 -0.48 -30.26
CA LEU A 280 18.81 -1.09 -29.01
C LEU A 280 17.66 -1.24 -28.00
N ARG A 281 16.77 -0.23 -27.91
CA ARG A 281 15.57 -0.32 -27.10
C ARG A 281 14.70 -1.49 -27.53
N ASP A 282 14.40 -1.59 -28.82
CA ASP A 282 13.51 -2.64 -29.38
C ASP A 282 14.10 -4.04 -29.20
N LEU A 283 15.45 -4.15 -29.15
CA LEU A 283 16.13 -5.40 -28.83
C LEU A 283 16.01 -5.80 -27.35
N VAL A 284 16.06 -4.82 -26.43
CA VAL A 284 16.22 -5.06 -24.98
C VAL A 284 14.88 -5.04 -24.27
N ILE A 285 13.89 -4.31 -24.80
CA ILE A 285 12.61 -4.05 -24.14
C ILE A 285 11.48 -4.66 -24.99
N PRO A 286 10.82 -5.75 -24.52
CA PRO A 286 9.73 -6.38 -25.25
C PRO A 286 8.46 -5.50 -25.21
N ASP A 287 7.54 -5.71 -26.18
CA ASP A 287 6.29 -4.94 -26.34
C ASP A 287 5.41 -4.95 -25.08
N ALA A 288 5.32 -6.08 -24.39
CA ALA A 288 4.52 -6.22 -23.16
C ALA A 288 5.25 -5.76 -21.88
N GLU A 289 6.27 -4.90 -21.99
CA GLU A 289 7.17 -4.54 -20.88
C GLU A 289 6.45 -4.05 -19.62
N LYS A 290 5.44 -3.20 -19.77
CA LYS A 290 4.69 -2.65 -18.65
C LYS A 290 3.66 -3.63 -18.13
N SER A 291 2.93 -4.29 -19.01
CA SER A 291 1.85 -5.23 -18.64
C SER A 291 2.39 -6.39 -17.82
N ASN A 292 3.46 -6.99 -18.26
CA ASN A 292 4.12 -8.13 -17.62
C ASN A 292 5.32 -7.74 -16.76
N LEU A 293 5.45 -6.45 -16.42
CA LEU A 293 6.47 -5.91 -15.51
C LEU A 293 7.87 -6.46 -15.83
N HIS A 294 8.43 -6.10 -16.99
CA HIS A 294 9.76 -6.56 -17.40
C HIS A 294 10.82 -6.32 -16.31
N ILE A 295 11.78 -7.24 -16.19
CA ILE A 295 12.75 -7.20 -15.07
C ILE A 295 13.58 -5.91 -15.03
N LEU A 296 13.86 -5.29 -16.18
CA LEU A 296 14.56 -4.00 -16.24
C LEU A 296 13.76 -2.88 -15.55
N ARG A 297 12.42 -2.93 -15.58
CA ARG A 297 11.56 -1.99 -14.86
C ARG A 297 11.72 -2.15 -13.35
N VAL A 298 11.74 -3.40 -12.87
CA VAL A 298 11.95 -3.72 -11.44
C VAL A 298 13.31 -3.24 -10.98
N LEU A 299 14.37 -3.58 -11.73
CA LEU A 299 15.74 -3.17 -11.39
C LEU A 299 15.91 -1.66 -11.42
N HIS A 300 15.36 -0.98 -12.44
CA HIS A 300 15.37 0.48 -12.53
C HIS A 300 14.65 1.13 -11.36
N PHE A 301 13.45 0.63 -11.02
CA PHE A 301 12.70 1.12 -9.88
C PHE A 301 13.49 0.96 -8.57
N LEU A 302 14.07 -0.22 -8.32
CA LEU A 302 14.84 -0.48 -7.10
C LEU A 302 16.12 0.39 -7.03
N ALA A 303 16.80 0.59 -8.15
CA ALA A 303 17.96 1.49 -8.25
C ALA A 303 17.58 2.94 -7.96
N LEU A 304 16.49 3.43 -8.57
CA LEU A 304 15.97 4.77 -8.35
C LEU A 304 15.50 4.95 -6.88
N ALA A 305 14.78 3.99 -6.34
CA ALA A 305 14.33 4.03 -4.94
C ALA A 305 15.51 4.04 -3.97
N TYR A 306 16.55 3.25 -4.22
CA TYR A 306 17.77 3.24 -3.40
C TYR A 306 18.49 4.60 -3.44
N LEU A 307 18.68 5.19 -4.63
CA LEU A 307 19.28 6.53 -4.79
C LEU A 307 18.47 7.59 -4.04
N VAL A 308 17.18 7.66 -4.29
CA VAL A 308 16.29 8.65 -3.68
C VAL A 308 16.28 8.51 -2.15
N LEU A 309 16.19 7.29 -1.62
CA LEU A 309 16.23 7.06 -0.18
C LEU A 309 17.60 7.44 0.42
N SER A 310 18.70 7.12 -0.26
CA SER A 310 20.06 7.49 0.20
C SER A 310 20.28 9.00 0.20
N LEU A 311 19.74 9.71 -0.79
CA LEU A 311 19.86 11.18 -0.90
C LEU A 311 18.92 11.91 0.08
N ILE A 312 17.76 11.34 0.37
CA ILE A 312 16.75 11.98 1.23
C ILE A 312 17.00 11.72 2.74
N GLU A 313 17.78 10.68 3.10
CA GLU A 313 18.00 10.31 4.50
C GLU A 313 18.52 11.48 5.37
N PRO A 314 19.46 12.33 4.92
CA PRO A 314 19.92 13.50 5.70
C PRO A 314 18.80 14.54 5.89
N TRP A 315 17.81 14.58 5.01
CA TRP A 315 16.70 15.56 5.03
C TRP A 315 15.44 15.01 5.73
N ARG A 316 15.49 13.78 6.22
CA ARG A 316 14.37 13.11 6.88
C ARG A 316 13.66 13.96 7.93
N PRO A 317 14.34 14.70 8.84
CA PRO A 317 13.67 15.53 9.82
C PRO A 317 12.86 16.69 9.23
N ARG A 318 13.13 17.06 7.97
CA ARG A 318 12.45 18.17 7.28
C ARG A 318 11.31 17.71 6.37
N LEU A 319 11.10 16.40 6.21
CA LEU A 319 10.02 15.88 5.36
C LEU A 319 8.63 16.28 5.89
N ASP A 320 8.47 16.42 7.20
CA ASP A 320 7.20 16.88 7.84
C ASP A 320 7.11 18.41 7.94
N SER A 321 7.66 19.15 6.99
CA SER A 321 7.55 20.60 6.92
C SER A 321 7.25 21.06 5.50
N GLY A 322 6.59 22.22 5.38
CA GLY A 322 6.30 22.84 4.08
C GLY A 322 5.58 21.90 3.10
N ALA A 323 6.06 21.84 1.87
CA ALA A 323 5.49 21.00 0.83
C ALA A 323 5.55 19.48 1.17
N GLY A 324 6.55 19.05 1.92
CA GLY A 324 6.64 17.67 2.39
C GLY A 324 5.46 17.26 3.26
N HIS A 325 5.03 18.12 4.17
CA HIS A 325 3.85 17.90 5.00
C HIS A 325 2.58 17.72 4.15
N LEU A 326 2.40 18.52 3.09
CA LEU A 326 1.24 18.40 2.20
C LEU A 326 1.23 17.03 1.49
N LEU A 327 2.38 16.56 1.01
CA LEU A 327 2.50 15.23 0.42
C LEU A 327 2.20 14.13 1.44
N ILE A 328 2.66 14.26 2.68
CA ILE A 328 2.35 13.31 3.75
C ILE A 328 0.84 13.26 4.03
N LEU A 329 0.13 14.39 4.04
CA LEU A 329 -1.33 14.43 4.20
C LEU A 329 -2.04 13.66 3.08
N ILE A 330 -1.65 13.89 1.82
CA ILE A 330 -2.18 13.15 0.65
C ILE A 330 -1.93 11.65 0.82
N GLY A 331 -0.70 11.26 1.12
CA GLY A 331 -0.31 9.85 1.25
C GLY A 331 -0.99 9.10 2.39
N ARG A 332 -1.31 9.78 3.50
CA ARG A 332 -2.10 9.21 4.61
C ARG A 332 -3.50 8.79 4.20
N GLN A 333 -4.07 9.39 3.15
CA GLN A 333 -5.41 9.11 2.63
C GLN A 333 -5.39 8.47 1.23
N SER A 334 -4.35 7.72 0.90
CA SER A 334 -3.98 7.28 -0.45
C SER A 334 -5.10 6.61 -1.27
N LEU A 335 -6.03 5.85 -0.68
CA LEU A 335 -7.16 5.29 -1.44
C LEU A 335 -8.13 6.40 -1.89
N ALA A 336 -8.52 7.29 -0.97
CA ALA A 336 -9.44 8.39 -1.31
C ALA A 336 -8.80 9.34 -2.32
N THR A 337 -7.53 9.72 -2.10
CA THR A 337 -6.80 10.61 -3.01
C THR A 337 -6.54 9.98 -4.37
N PHE A 338 -6.33 8.65 -4.44
CA PHE A 338 -6.25 7.92 -5.70
C PHE A 338 -7.58 7.99 -6.48
N LEU A 339 -8.70 7.61 -5.85
CA LEU A 339 -10.02 7.64 -6.50
C LEU A 339 -10.34 9.06 -7.01
N THR A 340 -10.06 10.07 -6.17
CA THR A 340 -10.23 11.48 -6.54
C THR A 340 -9.33 11.88 -7.71
N SER A 341 -8.06 11.47 -7.72
CA SER A 341 -7.11 11.83 -8.79
C SER A 341 -7.56 11.30 -10.16
N VAL A 342 -8.12 10.09 -10.20
CA VAL A 342 -8.65 9.50 -11.44
C VAL A 342 -9.85 10.28 -11.96
N VAL A 343 -10.81 10.60 -11.10
CA VAL A 343 -11.99 11.40 -11.49
C VAL A 343 -11.57 12.79 -11.96
N LEU A 344 -10.70 13.45 -11.21
CA LEU A 344 -10.23 14.81 -11.53
C LEU A 344 -9.41 14.83 -12.84
N ALA A 345 -8.62 13.79 -13.12
CA ALA A 345 -7.86 13.72 -14.37
C ALA A 345 -8.79 13.65 -15.60
N ARG A 346 -9.92 12.93 -15.50
CA ARG A 346 -10.93 12.89 -16.55
C ARG A 346 -11.63 14.24 -16.72
N LEU A 347 -12.08 14.85 -15.63
CA LEU A 347 -12.67 16.19 -15.64
C LEU A 347 -11.71 17.24 -16.20
N ALA A 348 -10.45 17.21 -15.80
CA ALA A 348 -9.44 18.14 -16.28
C ALA A 348 -9.14 17.93 -17.77
N GLY A 349 -9.18 16.67 -18.26
CA GLY A 349 -9.08 16.38 -19.70
C GLY A 349 -10.20 17.05 -20.49
N THR A 350 -11.45 16.86 -20.07
CA THR A 350 -12.62 17.51 -20.68
C THR A 350 -12.54 19.04 -20.59
N ALA A 351 -12.10 19.58 -19.45
CA ALA A 351 -11.92 21.03 -19.30
C ALA A 351 -10.81 21.56 -20.20
N ALA A 352 -9.74 20.80 -20.44
CA ALA A 352 -8.66 21.17 -21.37
C ALA A 352 -9.14 21.27 -22.82
N ASP A 353 -10.11 20.43 -23.23
CA ASP A 353 -10.70 20.48 -24.56
C ASP A 353 -11.44 21.81 -24.80
N TRP A 354 -11.98 22.43 -23.73
CA TRP A 354 -12.68 23.72 -23.81
C TRP A 354 -11.77 24.94 -23.63
N LEU A 355 -10.84 24.85 -22.66
CA LEU A 355 -9.93 25.97 -22.34
C LEU A 355 -8.80 26.09 -23.36
N GLY A 356 -8.63 25.07 -24.22
CA GLY A 356 -7.44 24.88 -25.04
C GLY A 356 -6.29 24.26 -24.23
N ARG A 357 -5.37 23.60 -24.92
CA ARG A 357 -4.24 22.87 -24.34
C ARG A 357 -2.95 23.69 -24.33
N GLY A 358 -3.07 25.02 -24.17
CA GLY A 358 -1.93 25.92 -23.98
C GLY A 358 -1.28 25.70 -22.61
N GLU A 359 0.00 26.07 -22.48
CA GLU A 359 0.79 25.84 -21.25
C GLU A 359 0.13 26.44 -20.01
N ALA A 360 -0.50 27.63 -20.14
CA ALA A 360 -1.19 28.28 -19.03
C ALA A 360 -2.42 27.49 -18.56
N SER A 361 -3.23 26.98 -19.51
CA SER A 361 -4.41 26.16 -19.22
C SER A 361 -4.00 24.85 -18.56
N VAL A 362 -2.98 24.18 -19.12
CA VAL A 362 -2.42 22.92 -18.56
C VAL A 362 -1.89 23.14 -17.15
N ALA A 363 -1.12 24.22 -16.92
CA ALA A 363 -0.62 24.55 -15.59
C ALA A 363 -1.75 24.80 -14.60
N LEU A 364 -2.78 25.59 -15.00
CA LEU A 364 -3.96 25.85 -14.16
C LEU A 364 -4.67 24.55 -13.77
N LEU A 365 -4.91 23.66 -14.73
CA LEU A 365 -5.61 22.38 -14.48
C LEU A 365 -4.79 21.45 -13.59
N ASN A 366 -3.46 21.39 -13.75
CA ASN A 366 -2.60 20.60 -12.87
C ASN A 366 -2.61 21.16 -11.44
N LEU A 367 -2.45 22.48 -11.26
CA LEU A 367 -2.44 23.10 -9.93
C LEU A 367 -3.80 23.01 -9.24
N ALA A 368 -4.90 23.20 -9.98
CA ALA A 368 -6.26 23.02 -9.45
C ALA A 368 -6.48 21.56 -9.04
N GLY A 369 -6.05 20.59 -9.85
CA GLY A 369 -6.12 19.17 -9.52
C GLY A 369 -5.34 18.84 -8.24
N PHE A 370 -4.12 19.34 -8.08
CA PHE A 370 -3.32 19.16 -6.86
C PHE A 370 -4.00 19.75 -5.64
N ALA A 371 -4.54 20.96 -5.75
CA ALA A 371 -5.27 21.61 -4.67
C ALA A 371 -6.52 20.82 -4.26
N LEU A 372 -7.29 20.29 -5.23
CA LEU A 372 -8.47 19.50 -4.95
C LEU A 372 -8.12 18.12 -4.32
N ILE A 373 -7.05 17.45 -4.79
CA ILE A 373 -6.56 16.20 -4.18
C ILE A 373 -6.16 16.46 -2.71
N LEU A 374 -5.43 17.57 -2.43
CA LEU A 374 -5.06 17.95 -1.08
C LEU A 374 -6.30 18.25 -0.23
N THR A 375 -7.27 19.00 -0.76
CA THR A 375 -8.53 19.31 -0.08
C THR A 375 -9.25 18.05 0.35
N VAL A 376 -9.37 17.06 -0.55
CA VAL A 376 -9.98 15.76 -0.21
C VAL A 376 -9.15 15.04 0.86
N ALA A 377 -7.81 15.08 0.78
CA ALA A 377 -6.98 14.47 1.81
C ALA A 377 -7.23 15.07 3.20
N VAL A 378 -7.36 16.39 3.29
CA VAL A 378 -7.67 17.12 4.53
C VAL A 378 -9.06 16.76 5.05
N ILE A 379 -10.09 16.82 4.18
CA ILE A 379 -11.47 16.48 4.55
C ILE A 379 -11.57 15.04 5.07
N VAL A 380 -11.03 14.07 4.33
CA VAL A 380 -11.04 12.65 4.74
C VAL A 380 -10.25 12.45 6.04
N GLY A 381 -9.13 13.16 6.20
CA GLY A 381 -8.36 13.17 7.44
C GLY A 381 -9.17 13.68 8.62
N TRP A 382 -9.90 14.77 8.43
CA TRP A 382 -10.77 15.37 9.44
C TRP A 382 -11.90 14.41 9.85
N PHE A 383 -12.61 13.80 8.89
CA PHE A 383 -13.65 12.80 9.18
C PHE A 383 -13.09 11.60 9.96
N LYS A 384 -11.89 11.13 9.61
CA LYS A 384 -11.24 10.01 10.32
C LYS A 384 -10.76 10.36 11.72
N SER A 385 -10.54 11.63 12.03
CA SER A 385 -10.20 12.07 13.38
C SER A 385 -11.39 12.02 14.34
N GLN A 386 -12.61 11.85 13.81
CA GLN A 386 -13.87 11.80 14.57
C GLN A 386 -14.00 12.96 15.58
N PRO A 387 -13.94 14.23 15.13
CA PRO A 387 -13.92 15.38 16.04
C PRO A 387 -15.16 15.48 16.92
N TRP A 388 -16.25 14.79 16.56
CA TRP A 388 -17.50 14.68 17.34
C TRP A 388 -17.43 13.61 18.45
N ALA A 389 -16.43 12.73 18.49
CA ALA A 389 -16.37 11.64 19.47
C ALA A 389 -15.97 12.10 20.89
N GLY A 390 -15.64 13.38 21.05
CA GLY A 390 -15.17 13.94 22.31
C GLY A 390 -13.76 13.48 22.69
N PRO A 391 -13.12 14.09 23.70
CA PRO A 391 -11.87 13.60 24.23
C PRO A 391 -12.09 12.22 24.86
N ALA A 392 -11.17 11.28 24.57
CA ALA A 392 -11.19 9.97 25.21
C ALA A 392 -11.26 10.16 26.73
N PRO A 393 -12.11 9.40 27.49
CA PRO A 393 -12.18 9.54 28.92
C PRO A 393 -10.78 9.43 29.49
N LYS A 394 -10.36 10.45 30.26
CA LYS A 394 -9.11 10.40 31.03
C LYS A 394 -9.19 9.16 31.89
N GLN A 395 -8.34 8.17 31.65
CA GLN A 395 -8.20 7.07 32.59
C GLN A 395 -7.80 7.70 33.91
N GLU A 396 -8.68 7.61 34.91
CA GLU A 396 -8.33 7.99 36.28
C GLU A 396 -7.07 7.23 36.68
N PRO A 397 -6.09 7.90 37.25
CA PRO A 397 -4.92 7.21 37.77
C PRO A 397 -5.39 6.10 38.70
N LYS A 398 -5.02 4.87 38.35
CA LYS A 398 -5.32 3.71 39.19
C LYS A 398 -4.82 4.05 40.59
N PRO A 399 -5.68 3.91 41.64
CA PRO A 399 -5.23 4.19 42.99
C PRO A 399 -3.95 3.39 43.28
N GLU A 400 -2.93 4.07 43.73
CA GLU A 400 -1.69 3.41 44.18
C GLU A 400 -2.05 2.31 45.17
N PRO A 401 -1.47 1.10 45.02
CA PRO A 401 -1.67 0.06 46.00
C PRO A 401 -1.25 0.64 47.36
N LYS A 402 -2.23 0.73 48.29
CA LYS A 402 -1.93 1.13 49.66
C LYS A 402 -0.78 0.23 50.11
N SER A 403 0.35 0.84 50.43
CA SER A 403 1.48 0.14 51.07
C SER A 403 0.95 -0.53 52.29
N GLU A 404 0.96 -1.86 52.35
CA GLU A 404 0.70 -2.59 53.59
C GLU A 404 1.70 -2.12 54.63
N PRO A 405 1.25 -1.87 55.86
CA PRO A 405 2.16 -1.47 56.94
C PRO A 405 3.16 -2.60 57.14
N VAL A 406 4.45 -2.26 57.01
CA VAL A 406 5.55 -3.15 57.32
C VAL A 406 5.34 -3.62 58.76
N ARG A 407 5.02 -4.91 58.94
CA ARG A 407 5.06 -5.57 60.25
C ARG A 407 6.48 -5.40 60.76
N ARG A 408 6.63 -4.60 61.82
CA ARG A 408 7.88 -4.58 62.61
C ARG A 408 7.95 -5.92 63.34
N ASP A 409 8.88 -6.76 62.91
CA ASP A 409 9.22 -7.97 63.65
C ASP A 409 9.70 -7.56 65.02
N GLU A 410 9.04 -8.08 66.07
CA GLU A 410 9.48 -8.00 67.44
C GLU A 410 10.83 -8.76 67.59
N PRO A 411 11.78 -8.27 68.41
CA PRO A 411 13.07 -8.92 68.58
C PRO A 411 12.91 -10.27 69.31
N ALA A 412 13.32 -11.35 68.62
CA ALA A 412 13.34 -12.69 69.16
C ALA A 412 14.24 -12.71 70.45
N THR A 413 13.63 -13.11 71.54
CA THR A 413 14.28 -13.38 72.84
C THR A 413 15.37 -14.43 72.66
N ALA A 414 16.56 -14.10 73.14
CA ALA A 414 17.73 -14.96 73.15
C ALA A 414 17.47 -16.28 73.90
N ALA A 415 17.51 -17.40 73.20
CA ALA A 415 17.56 -18.73 73.79
C ALA A 415 19.01 -19.16 73.99
N ALA A 416 19.31 -19.56 75.19
CA ALA A 416 20.62 -19.97 75.69
C ALA A 416 21.22 -21.16 74.94
N LEU A 417 22.51 -21.09 74.66
CA LEU A 417 23.34 -22.19 74.10
C LEU A 417 23.59 -23.26 75.24
N PRO A 418 23.49 -24.56 74.97
CA PRO A 418 23.99 -25.59 75.82
C PRO A 418 25.51 -25.81 75.60
N THR A 419 26.23 -25.75 76.69
CA THR A 419 27.64 -26.06 76.82
C THR A 419 27.92 -27.52 76.36
N ARG A 420 28.80 -27.72 75.42
CA ARG A 420 29.39 -29.04 75.13
C ARG A 420 30.66 -29.23 75.91
N VAL A 421 30.62 -30.21 76.80
CA VAL A 421 31.77 -30.79 77.54
C VAL A 421 32.66 -31.53 76.51
N ARG A 422 33.96 -31.24 76.57
CA ARG A 422 35.03 -32.01 75.95
C ARG A 422 35.25 -33.26 76.76
N GLU A 423 35.25 -34.44 76.13
CA GLU A 423 36.05 -35.57 76.64
C GLU A 423 36.92 -36.09 75.49
N ALA A 424 38.19 -36.37 75.94
CA ALA A 424 39.27 -36.86 75.12
C ALA A 424 39.25 -38.39 75.08
N SER A 425 39.61 -38.96 74.03
CA SER A 425 40.56 -40.07 73.83
C SER A 425 40.67 -40.37 72.34
#